data_fdb1494a92f280637ea9ed5f5999d777
#
_entry.id   fdb1494a92f280637ea9ed5f5999d777
#
_cell.length_a   1.000
_cell.length_b   1.000
_cell.length_c   1.000
_cell.angle_alpha   90.00
_cell.angle_beta   90.00
_cell.angle_gamma   90.00
#
_symmetry.space_group_name_H-M   'P 1'
#
loop_
_entity.id
_entity.type
_entity.pdbx_description
1 polymer ?
#
loop_
_entity_poly.entity_id
_entity_poly.type
_entity_poly.pdbx_seq_one_letter_code
_entity_poly.pdbx_strand_id
1 'polypeptide(L)'
;PYSVVSKFYWEKDQLIDDKIEKDGKIIRDAKRDALIAHLFRIQDIIALYISSNYRDLLRKIGRKIQRNSDKRELHDELESLRLISQKSIGEVIDFANEKSLCVKSDAFNSFIEKNEYLYWRVSAVPYSVFQNLYSYIEGRRPFSTQHKVKGLEYENVLVILDSSGWNKYNFDYVLDDSIYDSLPKGKKESYKRIKRRTEKLLYVCCTRAKENLVLYYPEPSSG
;
A
#
# COMPACT_ATOMS: atom_id res chain seq x y z
N PRO A 1 -5.11 15.35 -4.39
CA PRO A 1 -3.68 15.00 -4.28
C PRO A 1 -3.48 13.52 -3.96
N TYR A 2 -4.17 13.00 -2.92
CA TYR A 2 -4.11 11.59 -2.53
C TYR A 2 -4.45 10.64 -3.68
N SER A 3 -5.44 10.99 -4.51
CA SER A 3 -5.88 10.19 -5.65
C SER A 3 -4.81 9.99 -6.73
N VAL A 4 -3.84 10.91 -6.87
CA VAL A 4 -2.77 10.77 -7.86
C VAL A 4 -1.77 9.70 -7.42
N VAL A 5 -1.31 9.75 -6.16
CA VAL A 5 -0.38 8.75 -5.61
C VAL A 5 -1.08 7.39 -5.45
N SER A 6 -2.32 7.36 -4.98
CA SER A 6 -3.07 6.11 -4.81
C SER A 6 -3.44 5.45 -6.14
N LYS A 7 -3.69 6.21 -7.22
CA LYS A 7 -3.97 5.64 -8.54
C LYS A 7 -2.77 4.87 -9.09
N PHE A 8 -1.56 5.42 -8.93
CA PHE A 8 -0.32 4.71 -9.28
C PHE A 8 -0.15 3.43 -8.53
N TYR A 9 -0.47 3.45 -7.24
CA TYR A 9 -0.33 2.32 -6.38
C TYR A 9 -1.46 1.29 -6.59
N TRP A 10 -2.71 1.78 -6.76
CA TRP A 10 -3.89 0.91 -6.89
C TRP A 10 -3.83 0.00 -8.11
N GLU A 11 -3.36 0.49 -9.24
CA GLU A 11 -3.17 -0.34 -10.44
C GLU A 11 -2.13 -1.45 -10.23
N LYS A 12 -1.22 -1.28 -9.26
CA LYS A 12 -0.13 -2.20 -8.94
C LYS A 12 -0.32 -2.98 -7.64
N ASP A 13 -1.30 -2.63 -6.82
CA ASP A 13 -1.58 -3.32 -5.54
C ASP A 13 -1.94 -4.80 -5.76
N GLN A 14 -2.63 -5.11 -6.84
CA GLN A 14 -2.92 -6.49 -7.25
C GLN A 14 -1.67 -7.30 -7.61
N LEU A 15 -0.56 -6.62 -7.92
CA LEU A 15 0.71 -7.21 -8.33
C LEU A 15 1.70 -7.35 -7.17
N ILE A 16 1.46 -6.64 -6.05
CA ILE A 16 2.29 -6.74 -4.83
C ILE A 16 1.94 -8.00 -4.05
N ASP A 17 0.67 -8.42 -4.08
CA ASP A 17 0.23 -9.68 -3.47
C ASP A 17 0.69 -10.92 -4.26
N ASP A 18 1.01 -10.75 -5.54
CA ASP A 18 1.72 -11.77 -6.31
C ASP A 18 3.22 -11.73 -5.94
N LYS A 19 3.54 -12.28 -4.78
CA LYS A 19 4.92 -12.65 -4.45
C LYS A 19 5.41 -13.60 -5.52
N ILE A 20 6.10 -13.09 -6.52
CA ILE A 20 6.73 -13.94 -7.52
C ILE A 20 7.92 -14.59 -6.83
N GLU A 21 7.73 -15.81 -6.39
CA GLU A 21 8.81 -16.68 -5.99
C GLU A 21 9.51 -17.15 -7.28
N LYS A 22 10.59 -16.45 -7.65
CA LYS A 22 11.54 -16.94 -8.65
C LYS A 22 12.77 -17.42 -7.91
N ASP A 23 13.10 -18.69 -8.10
CA ASP A 23 14.29 -19.32 -7.57
C ASP A 23 14.43 -19.24 -6.03
N GLY A 24 13.32 -19.39 -5.28
CA GLY A 24 13.34 -19.34 -3.81
C GLY A 24 13.64 -17.97 -3.22
N LYS A 25 13.67 -16.90 -4.02
CA LYS A 25 13.83 -15.52 -3.57
C LYS A 25 12.54 -14.73 -3.79
N ILE A 26 12.02 -14.15 -2.72
CA ILE A 26 10.92 -13.18 -2.80
C ILE A 26 11.47 -11.90 -3.41
N ILE A 27 11.16 -11.66 -4.68
CA ILE A 27 11.52 -10.41 -5.36
C ILE A 27 10.49 -9.36 -4.91
N ARG A 28 10.86 -8.57 -3.89
CA ARG A 28 10.14 -7.36 -3.53
C ARG A 28 10.42 -6.30 -4.60
N ASP A 29 9.42 -5.53 -4.99
CA ASP A 29 9.52 -4.36 -5.86
C ASP A 29 9.71 -4.61 -7.38
N ALA A 30 9.75 -5.86 -7.85
CA ALA A 30 9.96 -6.16 -9.28
C ALA A 30 8.91 -5.53 -10.23
N LYS A 31 7.78 -5.04 -9.69
CA LYS A 31 6.68 -4.48 -10.48
C LYS A 31 6.33 -3.03 -10.11
N ARG A 32 7.05 -2.41 -9.18
CA ARG A 32 6.86 -0.98 -8.87
C ARG A 32 7.48 -0.13 -9.98
N ASP A 33 6.81 0.98 -10.37
CA ASP A 33 7.46 1.94 -11.24
C ASP A 33 8.64 2.61 -10.53
N ALA A 34 9.51 3.24 -11.33
CA ALA A 34 10.75 3.81 -10.83
C ALA A 34 10.51 4.96 -9.83
N LEU A 35 9.41 5.73 -9.98
CA LEU A 35 9.06 6.81 -9.05
C LEU A 35 8.66 6.25 -7.69
N ILE A 36 7.73 5.31 -7.67
CA ILE A 36 7.27 4.68 -6.42
C ILE A 36 8.42 3.92 -5.75
N ALA A 37 9.20 3.18 -6.52
CA ALA A 37 10.38 2.47 -5.98
C ALA A 37 11.38 3.44 -5.34
N HIS A 38 11.62 4.61 -5.96
CA HIS A 38 12.51 5.64 -5.42
C HIS A 38 11.97 6.23 -4.09
N LEU A 39 10.67 6.54 -4.04
CA LEU A 39 10.02 7.05 -2.82
C LEU A 39 10.07 6.03 -1.67
N PHE A 40 9.87 4.73 -1.97
CA PHE A 40 10.04 3.67 -0.99
C PHE A 40 11.48 3.60 -0.46
N ARG A 41 12.48 3.75 -1.33
CA ARG A 41 13.90 3.77 -0.91
C ARG A 41 14.20 4.92 0.04
N ILE A 42 13.67 6.13 -0.22
CA ILE A 42 13.79 7.28 0.68
C ILE A 42 13.13 6.98 2.03
N GLN A 43 11.89 6.46 2.01
CA GLN A 43 11.17 6.18 3.26
C GLN A 43 11.80 5.03 4.07
N ASP A 44 12.39 4.05 3.42
CA ASP A 44 13.15 3.01 4.09
C ASP A 44 14.40 3.57 4.79
N ILE A 45 15.09 4.54 4.17
CA ILE A 45 16.23 5.22 4.79
C ILE A 45 15.78 5.92 6.08
N ILE A 46 14.68 6.66 6.03
CA ILE A 46 14.08 7.30 7.20
C ILE A 46 13.70 6.26 8.26
N ALA A 47 13.09 5.15 7.86
CA ALA A 47 12.68 4.08 8.78
C ALA A 47 13.88 3.39 9.46
N LEU A 48 14.95 3.13 8.72
CA LEU A 48 16.18 2.57 9.27
C LEU A 48 16.85 3.52 10.25
N TYR A 49 16.83 4.82 9.98
CA TYR A 49 17.33 5.84 10.89
C TYR A 49 16.53 5.90 12.18
N ILE A 50 15.19 5.96 12.10
CA ILE A 50 14.30 5.99 13.27
C ILE A 50 14.46 4.73 14.13
N SER A 51 14.64 3.57 13.51
CA SER A 51 14.85 2.29 14.22
C SER A 51 16.27 2.10 14.73
N SER A 52 17.15 3.09 14.56
CA SER A 52 18.59 3.02 14.94
C SER A 52 19.34 1.87 14.29
N ASN A 53 18.86 1.35 13.15
CA ASN A 53 19.55 0.31 12.39
C ASN A 53 20.61 0.91 11.46
N TYR A 54 21.65 1.46 12.04
CA TYR A 54 22.71 2.16 11.33
C TYR A 54 23.51 1.29 10.36
N ARG A 55 23.64 0.00 10.65
CA ARG A 55 24.36 -0.93 9.76
C ARG A 55 23.68 -1.03 8.39
N ASP A 56 22.39 -1.29 8.38
CA ASP A 56 21.63 -1.42 7.13
C ASP A 56 21.42 -0.06 6.46
N LEU A 57 21.29 1.00 7.25
CA LEU A 57 21.25 2.38 6.78
C LEU A 57 22.49 2.72 5.95
N LEU A 58 23.68 2.57 6.51
CA LEU A 58 24.94 2.88 5.83
C LEU A 58 25.15 2.02 4.57
N ARG A 59 24.77 0.75 4.64
CA ARG A 59 24.81 -0.14 3.47
C ARG A 59 23.84 0.34 2.37
N LYS A 60 22.65 0.83 2.74
CA LYS A 60 21.64 1.30 1.79
C LYS A 60 22.02 2.62 1.13
N ILE A 61 22.62 3.54 1.89
CA ILE A 61 23.12 4.83 1.38
C ILE A 61 24.43 4.65 0.60
N GLY A 62 25.21 3.62 0.93
CA GLY A 62 26.53 3.36 0.33
C GLY A 62 27.64 4.29 0.86
N ARG A 63 27.39 5.02 1.96
CA ARG A 63 28.33 5.99 2.55
C ARG A 63 29.22 5.31 3.57
N LYS A 64 30.53 5.57 3.51
CA LYS A 64 31.51 5.12 4.51
C LYS A 64 31.76 6.25 5.52
N ILE A 65 31.68 5.95 6.79
CA ILE A 65 31.99 6.86 7.90
C ILE A 65 33.43 6.61 8.33
N GLN A 66 34.25 7.63 8.26
CA GLN A 66 35.66 7.55 8.65
C GLN A 66 35.98 8.44 9.87
N ARG A 67 35.28 9.58 9.99
CA ARG A 67 35.52 10.60 11.03
C ARG A 67 34.24 10.86 11.83
N ASN A 68 34.42 11.45 13.01
CA ASN A 68 33.27 11.89 13.82
C ASN A 68 32.49 13.04 13.17
N SER A 69 33.16 13.87 12.34
CA SER A 69 32.49 14.90 11.51
C SER A 69 31.46 14.28 10.58
N ASP A 70 31.82 13.16 9.92
CA ASP A 70 30.97 12.48 8.95
C ASP A 70 29.69 11.94 9.61
N LYS A 71 29.80 11.51 10.89
CA LYS A 71 28.64 11.04 11.68
C LYS A 71 27.68 12.18 11.99
N ARG A 72 28.22 13.35 12.37
CA ARG A 72 27.40 14.53 12.69
C ARG A 72 26.69 15.04 11.42
N GLU A 73 27.43 15.17 10.33
CA GLU A 73 26.88 15.60 9.05
C GLU A 73 25.77 14.66 8.58
N LEU A 74 26.01 13.34 8.60
CA LEU A 74 24.97 12.37 8.24
C LEU A 74 23.77 12.41 9.17
N HIS A 75 23.99 12.63 10.47
CA HIS A 75 22.89 12.78 11.44
C HIS A 75 22.03 14.00 11.11
N ASP A 76 22.64 15.16 10.87
CA ASP A 76 21.94 16.40 10.56
C ASP A 76 21.16 16.32 9.23
N GLU A 77 21.74 15.66 8.24
CA GLU A 77 21.08 15.37 6.96
C GLU A 77 19.87 14.46 7.12
N LEU A 78 20.00 13.37 7.92
CA LEU A 78 18.91 12.42 8.16
C LEU A 78 17.80 13.02 9.05
N GLU A 79 18.15 13.84 10.04
CA GLU A 79 17.16 14.60 10.82
C GLU A 79 16.40 15.59 9.93
N SER A 80 17.10 16.29 9.05
CA SER A 80 16.46 17.17 8.07
C SER A 80 15.52 16.40 7.16
N LEU A 81 15.92 15.22 6.68
CA LEU A 81 15.09 14.35 5.86
C LEU A 81 13.86 13.81 6.63
N ARG A 82 14.03 13.48 7.90
CA ARG A 82 12.94 13.01 8.78
C ARG A 82 11.87 14.08 9.00
N LEU A 83 12.29 15.34 9.16
CA LEU A 83 11.41 16.49 9.42
C LEU A 83 10.77 17.07 8.15
N ILE A 84 11.15 16.58 6.99
CA ILE A 84 10.77 17.14 5.68
C ILE A 84 9.34 16.80 5.25
N SER A 85 8.56 16.11 6.07
CA SER A 85 7.20 15.61 5.76
C SER A 85 6.20 16.68 5.28
N GLN A 86 6.47 17.96 5.61
CA GLN A 86 5.64 19.11 5.19
C GLN A 86 5.96 19.58 3.77
N LYS A 87 7.10 19.19 3.21
CA LYS A 87 7.51 19.54 1.86
C LYS A 87 6.84 18.64 0.80
N SER A 88 6.93 19.09 -0.44
CA SER A 88 6.43 18.31 -1.57
C SER A 88 7.30 17.08 -1.86
N ILE A 89 6.73 16.09 -2.55
CA ILE A 89 7.46 14.88 -3.00
C ILE A 89 8.70 15.28 -3.83
N GLY A 90 8.56 16.27 -4.72
CA GLY A 90 9.69 16.75 -5.53
C GLY A 90 10.84 17.29 -4.69
N GLU A 91 10.55 18.18 -3.74
CA GLU A 91 11.56 18.74 -2.83
C GLU A 91 12.27 17.67 -1.99
N VAL A 92 11.54 16.64 -1.57
CA VAL A 92 12.13 15.52 -0.81
C VAL A 92 13.06 14.68 -1.69
N ILE A 93 12.66 14.40 -2.93
CA ILE A 93 13.50 13.67 -3.90
C ILE A 93 14.77 14.46 -4.21
N ASP A 94 14.64 15.77 -4.45
CA ASP A 94 15.78 16.65 -4.77
C ASP A 94 16.73 16.77 -3.59
N PHE A 95 16.22 16.96 -2.37
CA PHE A 95 17.02 16.99 -1.16
C PHE A 95 17.78 15.66 -0.95
N ALA A 96 17.09 14.52 -1.06
CA ALA A 96 17.73 13.22 -0.89
C ALA A 96 18.81 12.93 -1.94
N ASN A 97 18.61 13.42 -3.17
CA ASN A 97 19.60 13.33 -4.24
C ASN A 97 20.78 14.26 -4.03
N GLU A 98 20.56 15.52 -3.65
CA GLU A 98 21.59 16.52 -3.36
C GLU A 98 22.52 16.05 -2.24
N LYS A 99 21.95 15.53 -1.16
CA LYS A 99 22.71 14.97 -0.02
C LYS A 99 23.26 13.57 -0.27
N SER A 100 23.10 13.01 -1.47
CA SER A 100 23.53 11.66 -1.81
C SER A 100 22.98 10.57 -0.86
N LEU A 101 21.85 10.85 -0.21
CA LEU A 101 21.14 9.87 0.63
C LEU A 101 20.38 8.86 -0.22
N CYS A 102 19.77 9.32 -1.31
CA CYS A 102 19.11 8.48 -2.29
C CYS A 102 19.26 9.09 -3.69
N VAL A 103 20.27 8.65 -4.42
CA VAL A 103 20.59 9.17 -5.74
C VAL A 103 19.57 8.71 -6.78
N LYS A 104 19.18 9.62 -7.68
CA LYS A 104 18.31 9.34 -8.84
C LYS A 104 18.99 8.34 -9.76
N SER A 105 18.39 7.17 -9.96
CA SER A 105 18.92 6.15 -10.88
C SER A 105 18.55 6.46 -12.34
N ASP A 106 19.26 5.85 -13.29
CA ASP A 106 18.95 5.98 -14.73
C ASP A 106 17.51 5.55 -15.04
N ALA A 107 17.02 4.50 -14.38
CA ALA A 107 15.63 4.07 -14.51
C ALA A 107 14.64 5.14 -14.03
N PHE A 108 14.99 5.89 -12.97
CA PHE A 108 14.17 6.98 -12.46
C PHE A 108 14.20 8.18 -13.40
N ASN A 109 15.36 8.55 -13.95
CA ASN A 109 15.50 9.65 -14.91
C ASN A 109 14.72 9.32 -16.20
N SER A 110 14.87 8.11 -16.73
CA SER A 110 14.10 7.64 -17.90
C SER A 110 12.59 7.59 -17.64
N PHE A 111 12.16 7.33 -16.40
CA PHE A 111 10.75 7.40 -16.04
C PHE A 111 10.24 8.85 -16.09
N ILE A 112 10.99 9.81 -15.56
CA ILE A 112 10.62 11.24 -15.60
C ILE A 112 10.46 11.70 -17.05
N GLU A 113 11.44 11.41 -17.91
CA GLU A 113 11.42 11.80 -19.33
C GLU A 113 10.17 11.28 -20.06
N LYS A 114 9.79 10.02 -19.78
CA LYS A 114 8.63 9.38 -20.42
C LYS A 114 7.28 9.81 -19.81
N ASN A 115 7.28 10.32 -18.60
CA ASN A 115 6.08 10.61 -17.81
C ASN A 115 6.13 12.00 -17.18
N GLU A 116 6.64 12.99 -17.89
CA GLU A 116 6.89 14.34 -17.39
C GLU A 116 5.66 14.98 -16.72
N TYR A 117 4.52 14.96 -17.39
CA TYR A 117 3.26 15.51 -16.84
C TYR A 117 2.86 14.84 -15.53
N LEU A 118 3.03 13.56 -15.45
CA LEU A 118 2.67 12.78 -14.27
C LEU A 118 3.64 13.06 -13.12
N TYR A 119 4.95 13.09 -13.40
CA TYR A 119 5.96 13.45 -12.43
C TYR A 119 5.71 14.86 -11.87
N TRP A 120 5.44 15.82 -12.75
CA TRP A 120 5.10 17.19 -12.33
C TRP A 120 3.90 17.22 -11.36
N ARG A 121 2.85 16.46 -11.64
CA ARG A 121 1.68 16.38 -10.76
C ARG A 121 1.96 15.71 -9.42
N VAL A 122 2.73 14.63 -9.44
CA VAL A 122 3.08 13.88 -8.21
C VAL A 122 4.09 14.65 -7.38
N SER A 123 5.06 15.30 -8.01
CA SER A 123 6.09 16.10 -7.31
C SER A 123 5.51 17.26 -6.48
N ALA A 124 4.37 17.81 -6.90
CA ALA A 124 3.67 18.88 -6.17
C ALA A 124 2.86 18.38 -4.95
N VAL A 125 2.69 17.07 -4.79
CA VAL A 125 1.92 16.49 -3.65
C VAL A 125 2.76 16.54 -2.38
N PRO A 126 2.18 16.87 -1.20
CA PRO A 126 2.89 16.80 0.07
C PRO A 126 3.45 15.40 0.34
N TYR A 127 4.68 15.30 0.81
CA TYR A 127 5.33 14.01 1.07
C TYR A 127 4.61 13.18 2.15
N SER A 128 3.95 13.85 3.09
CA SER A 128 3.11 13.20 4.11
C SER A 128 2.02 12.30 3.52
N VAL A 129 1.52 12.60 2.32
CA VAL A 129 0.55 11.75 1.60
C VAL A 129 1.18 10.42 1.22
N PHE A 130 2.43 10.44 0.75
CA PHE A 130 3.19 9.22 0.46
C PHE A 130 3.54 8.45 1.75
N GLN A 131 3.94 9.13 2.82
CA GLN A 131 4.22 8.50 4.11
C GLN A 131 3.00 7.76 4.67
N ASN A 132 1.80 8.32 4.52
CA ASN A 132 0.56 7.65 4.88
C ASN A 132 0.32 6.39 4.04
N LEU A 133 0.60 6.44 2.74
CA LEU A 133 0.52 5.29 1.85
C LEU A 133 1.53 4.20 2.26
N TYR A 134 2.79 4.59 2.46
CA TYR A 134 3.85 3.68 2.93
C TYR A 134 3.47 2.97 4.23
N SER A 135 2.98 3.72 5.23
CA SER A 135 2.55 3.18 6.52
C SER A 135 1.39 2.19 6.38
N TYR A 136 0.48 2.43 5.45
CA TYR A 136 -0.62 1.52 5.13
C TYR A 136 -0.11 0.21 4.52
N ILE A 137 0.81 0.31 3.56
CA ILE A 137 1.38 -0.85 2.85
C ILE A 137 2.20 -1.72 3.78
N GLU A 138 3.05 -1.10 4.62
CA GLU A 138 3.89 -1.81 5.58
C GLU A 138 3.11 -2.39 6.79
N GLY A 139 1.77 -2.25 6.78
CA GLY A 139 0.93 -2.77 7.85
C GLY A 139 1.08 -2.05 9.20
N ARG A 140 1.65 -0.84 9.19
CA ARG A 140 1.83 0.00 10.39
C ARG A 140 0.57 0.77 10.79
N ARG A 141 -0.53 0.57 10.07
CA ARG A 141 -1.85 1.13 10.36
C ARG A 141 -2.79 0.01 10.81
N PRO A 142 -3.79 0.30 11.64
CA PRO A 142 -4.77 -0.70 12.09
C PRO A 142 -5.71 -1.16 10.96
N PHE A 143 -5.47 -0.73 9.73
CA PHE A 143 -6.24 -1.11 8.54
C PHE A 143 -5.43 -2.09 7.70
N SER A 144 -6.10 -3.14 7.23
CA SER A 144 -5.51 -4.16 6.36
C SER A 144 -6.51 -4.63 5.32
N THR A 145 -6.02 -5.12 4.18
CA THR A 145 -6.88 -5.75 3.18
C THR A 145 -7.31 -7.14 3.64
N GLN A 146 -8.46 -7.62 3.13
CA GLN A 146 -8.94 -8.98 3.37
C GLN A 146 -7.89 -10.07 3.06
N HIS A 147 -7.02 -9.84 2.09
CA HIS A 147 -5.96 -10.78 1.73
C HIS A 147 -4.84 -10.84 2.78
N LYS A 148 -4.52 -9.71 3.40
CA LYS A 148 -3.49 -9.65 4.46
C LYS A 148 -3.94 -10.24 5.79
N VAL A 149 -5.25 -10.23 6.07
CA VAL A 149 -5.80 -10.84 7.29
C VAL A 149 -6.03 -12.35 7.16
N LYS A 150 -5.85 -12.91 5.96
CA LYS A 150 -5.95 -14.36 5.75
C LYS A 150 -4.86 -15.08 6.56
N GLY A 151 -5.29 -15.97 7.46
CA GLY A 151 -4.39 -16.70 8.37
C GLY A 151 -4.15 -16.02 9.71
N LEU A 152 -4.61 -14.76 9.91
CA LEU A 152 -4.64 -14.12 11.22
C LEU A 152 -5.91 -14.51 11.96
N GLU A 153 -5.86 -14.46 13.29
CA GLU A 153 -6.99 -14.75 14.18
C GLU A 153 -7.11 -13.64 15.23
N TYR A 154 -8.35 -13.35 15.64
CA TYR A 154 -8.67 -12.29 16.58
C TYR A 154 -9.65 -12.81 17.63
N GLU A 155 -9.56 -12.35 18.86
CA GLU A 155 -10.49 -12.75 19.92
C GLU A 155 -11.93 -12.35 19.56
N ASN A 156 -12.12 -11.11 19.13
CA ASN A 156 -13.42 -10.55 18.76
C ASN A 156 -13.41 -10.06 17.32
N VAL A 157 -14.42 -10.43 16.54
CA VAL A 157 -14.59 -10.01 15.14
C VAL A 157 -15.98 -9.46 14.94
N LEU A 158 -16.08 -8.24 14.40
CA LEU A 158 -17.30 -7.66 13.85
C LEU A 158 -17.20 -7.67 12.32
N VAL A 159 -18.14 -8.34 11.66
CA VAL A 159 -18.26 -8.34 10.20
C VAL A 159 -19.45 -7.48 9.80
N ILE A 160 -19.20 -6.43 9.02
CA ILE A 160 -20.22 -5.57 8.45
C ILE A 160 -20.53 -6.05 7.02
N LEU A 161 -21.76 -6.49 6.79
CA LEU A 161 -22.22 -7.05 5.52
C LEU A 161 -22.78 -5.94 4.62
N ASP A 162 -21.95 -4.98 4.26
CA ASP A 162 -22.33 -3.87 3.37
C ASP A 162 -21.91 -4.19 1.93
N SER A 163 -22.90 -4.16 1.02
CA SER A 163 -22.70 -4.42 -0.42
C SER A 163 -22.60 -3.13 -1.24
N SER A 164 -22.77 -1.97 -0.63
CA SER A 164 -22.84 -0.69 -1.35
C SER A 164 -21.51 -0.36 -2.04
N GLY A 165 -21.58 -0.01 -3.33
CA GLY A 165 -20.41 0.39 -4.13
C GLY A 165 -19.48 -0.74 -4.58
N TRP A 166 -19.79 -2.00 -4.31
CA TRP A 166 -18.95 -3.14 -4.68
C TRP A 166 -19.47 -3.86 -5.93
N ASN A 167 -18.69 -3.86 -7.00
CA ASN A 167 -19.03 -4.58 -8.25
C ASN A 167 -18.70 -6.07 -8.22
N LYS A 168 -17.85 -6.51 -7.29
CA LYS A 168 -17.31 -7.88 -7.26
C LYS A 168 -17.88 -8.72 -6.13
N TYR A 169 -18.52 -8.12 -5.15
CA TYR A 169 -19.10 -8.76 -3.97
C TYR A 169 -20.51 -8.22 -3.74
N ASN A 170 -21.40 -9.06 -3.26
CA ASN A 170 -22.74 -8.66 -2.85
C ASN A 170 -23.26 -9.64 -1.80
N PHE A 171 -23.44 -9.18 -0.57
CA PHE A 171 -23.89 -10.00 0.54
C PHE A 171 -25.38 -10.37 0.45
N ASP A 172 -26.20 -9.53 -0.22
CA ASP A 172 -27.61 -9.85 -0.45
C ASP A 172 -27.75 -11.15 -1.25
N TYR A 173 -26.83 -11.42 -2.18
CA TYR A 173 -26.83 -12.65 -2.97
C TYR A 173 -26.52 -13.91 -2.15
N VAL A 174 -25.92 -13.75 -0.97
CA VAL A 174 -25.63 -14.85 -0.06
C VAL A 174 -26.73 -15.03 0.96
N LEU A 175 -27.40 -13.94 1.34
CA LEU A 175 -28.43 -13.94 2.38
C LEU A 175 -29.82 -14.21 1.82
N ASP A 176 -30.07 -13.91 0.54
CA ASP A 176 -31.38 -14.08 -0.10
C ASP A 176 -31.27 -14.78 -1.46
N ASP A 177 -31.69 -16.04 -1.49
CA ASP A 177 -31.68 -16.85 -2.70
C ASP A 177 -32.80 -16.47 -3.69
N SER A 178 -33.86 -15.78 -3.25
CA SER A 178 -34.99 -15.37 -4.10
C SER A 178 -34.57 -14.37 -5.17
N ILE A 179 -33.49 -13.61 -4.93
CA ILE A 179 -32.93 -12.66 -5.90
C ILE A 179 -32.55 -13.33 -7.21
N TYR A 180 -32.09 -14.60 -7.16
CA TYR A 180 -31.71 -15.35 -8.37
C TYR A 180 -32.89 -15.50 -9.35
N ASP A 181 -34.07 -15.75 -8.84
CA ASP A 181 -35.26 -16.00 -9.66
C ASP A 181 -35.76 -14.71 -10.34
N SER A 182 -35.57 -13.59 -9.71
CA SER A 182 -35.94 -12.27 -10.24
C SER A 182 -34.98 -11.75 -11.31
N LEU A 183 -33.78 -12.34 -11.48
CA LEU A 183 -32.77 -11.85 -12.40
C LEU A 183 -33.01 -12.25 -13.86
N PRO A 184 -32.75 -11.31 -14.81
CA PRO A 184 -32.73 -11.64 -16.24
C PRO A 184 -31.70 -12.73 -16.56
N LYS A 185 -31.99 -13.57 -17.58
CA LYS A 185 -31.12 -14.70 -17.98
C LYS A 185 -29.66 -14.32 -18.17
N GLY A 186 -29.38 -13.14 -18.76
CA GLY A 186 -28.01 -12.65 -18.99
C GLY A 186 -27.25 -12.28 -17.74
N LYS A 187 -27.91 -12.05 -16.59
CA LYS A 187 -27.27 -11.71 -15.32
C LYS A 187 -27.03 -12.92 -14.39
N LYS A 188 -27.68 -14.06 -14.68
CA LYS A 188 -27.60 -15.25 -13.82
C LYS A 188 -26.19 -15.84 -13.68
N GLU A 189 -25.39 -15.77 -14.73
CA GLU A 189 -24.00 -16.25 -14.68
C GLU A 189 -23.11 -15.33 -13.82
N SER A 190 -23.29 -14.01 -13.96
CA SER A 190 -22.59 -13.04 -13.11
C SER A 190 -23.00 -13.17 -11.65
N TYR A 191 -24.30 -13.40 -11.37
CA TYR A 191 -24.78 -13.64 -10.02
C TYR A 191 -24.07 -14.82 -9.36
N LYS A 192 -24.03 -16.00 -10.00
CA LYS A 192 -23.37 -17.19 -9.46
C LYS A 192 -21.89 -16.94 -9.11
N ARG A 193 -21.19 -16.23 -9.99
CA ARG A 193 -19.78 -15.88 -9.78
C ARG A 193 -19.58 -14.91 -8.61
N ILE A 194 -20.43 -13.88 -8.50
CA ILE A 194 -20.39 -12.90 -7.40
C ILE A 194 -20.77 -13.61 -6.10
N LYS A 195 -21.86 -14.36 -6.06
CA LYS A 195 -22.30 -15.13 -4.88
C LYS A 195 -21.17 -16.02 -4.35
N ARG A 196 -20.59 -16.88 -5.18
CA ARG A 196 -19.48 -17.76 -4.78
C ARG A 196 -18.27 -17.01 -4.24
N ARG A 197 -17.98 -15.83 -4.79
CA ARG A 197 -16.88 -14.99 -4.31
C ARG A 197 -17.21 -14.38 -2.96
N THR A 198 -18.43 -13.91 -2.77
CA THR A 198 -18.90 -13.32 -1.51
C THR A 198 -18.98 -14.37 -0.40
N GLU A 199 -19.45 -15.58 -0.70
CA GLU A 199 -19.44 -16.71 0.25
C GLU A 199 -18.02 -17.00 0.77
N LYS A 200 -17.04 -17.05 -0.12
CA LYS A 200 -15.63 -17.25 0.27
C LYS A 200 -15.11 -16.12 1.15
N LEU A 201 -15.49 -14.87 0.85
CA LEU A 201 -15.10 -13.72 1.66
C LEU A 201 -15.75 -13.80 3.04
N LEU A 202 -17.04 -14.05 3.11
CA LEU A 202 -17.79 -14.21 4.37
C LEU A 202 -17.18 -15.32 5.22
N TYR A 203 -16.91 -16.48 4.63
CA TYR A 203 -16.23 -17.57 5.31
C TYR A 203 -14.88 -17.14 5.92
N VAL A 204 -14.04 -16.44 5.14
CA VAL A 204 -12.75 -15.94 5.64
C VAL A 204 -12.96 -14.98 6.81
N CYS A 205 -13.92 -14.07 6.73
CA CYS A 205 -14.20 -13.11 7.80
C CYS A 205 -14.67 -13.83 9.07
N CYS A 206 -15.63 -14.74 8.96
CA CYS A 206 -16.19 -15.46 10.11
C CYS A 206 -15.18 -16.37 10.80
N THR A 207 -14.30 -17.03 10.03
CA THR A 207 -13.28 -17.93 10.57
C THR A 207 -12.09 -17.22 11.22
N ARG A 208 -12.10 -15.90 11.32
CA ARG A 208 -11.07 -15.14 12.03
C ARG A 208 -11.34 -15.00 13.52
N ALA A 209 -12.58 -15.19 13.95
CA ALA A 209 -12.95 -15.07 15.36
C ALA A 209 -12.52 -16.31 16.15
N LYS A 210 -11.88 -16.08 17.30
CA LYS A 210 -11.56 -17.12 18.30
C LYS A 210 -12.66 -17.26 19.35
N GLU A 211 -13.20 -16.15 19.82
CA GLU A 211 -14.17 -16.13 20.91
C GLU A 211 -15.52 -15.58 20.46
N ASN A 212 -15.54 -14.34 19.96
CA ASN A 212 -16.79 -13.66 19.63
C ASN A 212 -16.84 -13.26 18.17
N LEU A 213 -17.93 -13.63 17.49
CA LEU A 213 -18.26 -13.22 16.14
C LEU A 213 -19.59 -12.47 16.15
N VAL A 214 -19.58 -11.25 15.64
CA VAL A 214 -20.79 -10.45 15.43
C VAL A 214 -20.93 -10.18 13.94
N LEU A 215 -22.10 -10.48 13.39
CA LEU A 215 -22.46 -10.13 12.02
C LEU A 215 -23.46 -8.98 12.08
N TYR A 216 -23.13 -7.88 11.43
CA TYR A 216 -24.02 -6.74 11.28
C TYR A 216 -24.38 -6.57 9.82
N TYR A 217 -25.66 -6.69 9.53
CA TYR A 217 -26.23 -6.43 8.21
C TYR A 217 -26.98 -5.11 8.25
N PRO A 218 -26.45 -4.04 7.63
CA PRO A 218 -27.15 -2.76 7.57
C PRO A 218 -28.41 -2.92 6.72
N GLU A 219 -29.51 -2.33 7.18
CA GLU A 219 -30.74 -2.27 6.36
C GLU A 219 -30.39 -1.59 5.03
N PRO A 220 -30.87 -2.13 3.89
CA PRO A 220 -30.67 -1.48 2.63
C PRO A 220 -31.28 -0.07 2.70
N SER A 221 -30.44 0.96 2.50
CA SER A 221 -30.93 2.33 2.42
C SER A 221 -31.95 2.37 1.28
N SER A 222 -33.21 2.57 1.61
CA SER A 222 -34.26 2.87 0.67
C SER A 222 -33.91 4.18 -0.03
N GLY A 223 -33.25 4.06 -1.20
CA GLY A 223 -32.92 5.13 -2.11
C GLY A 223 -33.96 5.26 -3.20
#